data_4f0a1dc554539ae4500fecd2ec9d77ea
#
_entry.id   4f0a1dc554539ae4500fecd2ec9d77ea
#
_cell.length_a   1.000
_cell.length_b   1.000
_cell.length_c   1.000
_cell.angle_alpha   90.00
_cell.angle_beta   90.00
_cell.angle_gamma   90.00
#
_symmetry.space_group_name_H-M   'P 1'
#
loop_
_entity.id
_entity.type
_entity.pdbx_description
1 polymer ?
#
loop_
_entity_poly.entity_id
_entity_poly.type
_entity_poly.pdbx_seq_one_letter_code
_entity_poly.pdbx_strand_id
1 'polypeptide(L)'
;GLGHLPTTIYDSIERAVQEGITILMTTQTLHGFVAMNVYSTGRELQNMGIIPGRNLLPEVAYVKLGWVLGQTNNPEEIKDLLLQNITGELLEREIPIAFNYNIDELLKQNKL
;
A
#
# COMPACT_ATOMS: atom_id res chain seq x y z
N GLY A 1 7.51 1.97 -6.29
CA GLY A 1 7.61 0.98 -5.24
C GLY A 1 8.20 1.44 -3.92
N LEU A 2 8.94 2.58 -3.87
CA LEU A 2 9.60 3.03 -2.64
C LEU A 2 8.88 4.18 -1.93
N GLY A 3 7.72 4.60 -2.43
CA GLY A 3 6.91 5.64 -1.80
C GLY A 3 7.52 7.03 -1.86
N HIS A 4 8.11 7.39 -2.99
CA HIS A 4 8.67 8.69 -3.24
C HIS A 4 7.67 9.66 -3.86
N LEU A 5 7.67 10.87 -3.33
CA LEU A 5 7.00 12.02 -3.93
C LEU A 5 7.99 13.18 -4.01
N PRO A 6 7.83 14.09 -5.01
CA PRO A 6 8.61 15.31 -5.04
C PRO A 6 8.39 16.15 -3.77
N THR A 7 9.47 16.67 -3.19
CA THR A 7 9.37 17.51 -1.97
C THR A 7 8.58 18.80 -2.18
N THR A 8 8.46 19.23 -3.42
CA THR A 8 7.69 20.42 -3.81
C THR A 8 6.20 20.34 -3.50
N ILE A 9 5.66 19.13 -3.31
CA ILE A 9 4.24 18.91 -3.00
C ILE A 9 3.98 18.59 -1.52
N TYR A 10 5.01 18.52 -0.69
CA TYR A 10 4.87 18.12 0.73
C TYR A 10 3.96 19.06 1.51
N ASP A 11 4.13 20.38 1.33
CA ASP A 11 3.27 21.36 2.02
C ASP A 11 1.80 21.21 1.64
N SER A 12 1.52 20.91 0.37
CA SER A 12 0.15 20.66 -0.09
C SER A 12 -0.44 19.39 0.48
N ILE A 13 0.37 18.34 0.61
CA ILE A 13 -0.03 17.07 1.22
C ILE A 13 -0.31 17.26 2.70
N GLU A 14 0.58 17.91 3.42
CA GLU A 14 0.41 18.16 4.85
C GLU A 14 -0.86 18.97 5.11
N ARG A 15 -1.09 20.02 4.33
CA ARG A 15 -2.32 20.80 4.43
C ARG A 15 -3.58 19.96 4.14
N ALA A 16 -3.55 19.11 3.13
CA ALA A 16 -4.66 18.22 2.80
C ALA A 16 -4.99 17.27 3.97
N VAL A 17 -3.97 16.67 4.58
CA VAL A 17 -4.16 15.81 5.76
C VAL A 17 -4.70 16.59 6.94
N GLN A 18 -4.19 17.80 7.20
CA GLN A 18 -4.68 18.67 8.27
C GLN A 18 -6.15 19.08 8.06
N GLU A 19 -6.59 19.22 6.81
CA GLU A 19 -7.99 19.48 6.46
C GLU A 19 -8.87 18.23 6.51
N GLY A 20 -8.34 17.08 6.90
CA GLY A 20 -9.07 15.82 7.07
C GLY A 20 -9.20 14.97 5.81
N ILE A 21 -8.41 15.26 4.78
CA ILE A 21 -8.38 14.43 3.55
C ILE A 21 -7.55 13.18 3.81
N THR A 22 -8.13 12.01 3.56
CA THR A 22 -7.43 10.73 3.63
C THR A 22 -6.60 10.53 2.38
N ILE A 23 -5.29 10.30 2.57
CA ILE A 23 -4.37 10.03 1.47
C ILE A 23 -3.82 8.61 1.60
N LEU A 24 -4.08 7.79 0.60
CA LEU A 24 -3.60 6.42 0.49
C LEU A 24 -2.55 6.34 -0.62
N MET A 25 -1.33 5.94 -0.27
CA MET A 25 -0.26 5.77 -1.26
C MET A 25 -0.25 4.34 -1.80
N THR A 26 -0.28 4.21 -3.11
CA THR A 26 -0.21 2.94 -3.82
C THR A 26 1.03 2.85 -4.69
N THR A 27 1.38 1.64 -5.11
CA THR A 27 2.39 1.41 -6.12
C THR A 27 1.76 1.35 -7.52
N GLN A 28 2.51 1.77 -8.53
CA GLN A 28 2.12 1.60 -9.94
C GLN A 28 2.51 0.24 -10.50
N THR A 29 3.25 -0.54 -9.75
CA THR A 29 3.70 -1.86 -10.18
C THR A 29 2.62 -2.93 -9.95
N LEU A 30 2.53 -3.90 -10.85
CA LEU A 30 1.59 -5.02 -10.70
C LEU A 30 1.98 -5.95 -9.54
N HIS A 31 3.26 -6.04 -9.26
CA HIS A 31 3.83 -6.85 -8.20
C HIS A 31 4.71 -5.96 -7.31
N GLY A 32 4.70 -6.22 -6.03
CA GLY A 32 5.50 -5.49 -5.07
C GLY A 32 4.68 -4.60 -4.13
N PHE A 33 5.39 -3.97 -3.24
CA PHE A 33 4.86 -3.08 -2.19
C PHE A 33 5.23 -1.63 -2.47
N VAL A 34 4.42 -0.73 -1.94
CA VAL A 34 4.91 0.62 -1.66
C VAL A 34 5.69 0.58 -0.33
N ALA A 35 7.01 0.50 -0.44
CA ALA A 35 7.91 0.29 0.70
C ALA A 35 8.32 1.62 1.35
N MET A 36 7.41 2.27 2.05
CA MET A 36 7.59 3.61 2.62
C MET A 36 8.54 3.66 3.83
N ASN A 37 9.00 2.51 4.33
CA ASN A 37 9.92 2.45 5.48
C ASN A 37 11.40 2.42 5.08
N VAL A 38 11.72 2.25 3.80
CA VAL A 38 13.09 2.09 3.32
C VAL A 38 13.87 3.40 3.41
N TYR A 39 13.28 4.51 2.95
CA TYR A 39 13.90 5.81 2.95
C TYR A 39 13.27 6.78 3.94
N SER A 40 14.05 7.80 4.36
CA SER A 40 13.59 8.85 5.26
C SER A 40 12.37 9.59 4.70
N THR A 41 12.35 9.86 3.40
CA THR A 41 11.24 10.51 2.72
C THR A 41 9.93 9.75 2.84
N GLY A 42 9.95 8.43 2.73
CA GLY A 42 8.76 7.60 2.94
C GLY A 42 8.26 7.66 4.39
N ARG A 43 9.17 7.68 5.36
CA ARG A 43 8.81 7.83 6.78
C ARG A 43 8.24 9.22 7.09
N GLU A 44 8.80 10.27 6.49
CA GLU A 44 8.27 11.62 6.61
C GLU A 44 6.82 11.71 6.11
N LEU A 45 6.53 11.12 4.95
CA LEU A 45 5.18 11.08 4.40
C LEU A 45 4.20 10.32 5.31
N GLN A 46 4.63 9.21 5.90
CA GLN A 46 3.82 8.49 6.88
C GLN A 46 3.58 9.32 8.15
N ASN A 47 4.59 10.06 8.62
CA ASN A 47 4.46 10.96 9.77
C ASN A 47 3.51 12.12 9.49
N MET A 48 3.38 12.56 8.23
CA MET A 48 2.37 13.53 7.80
C MET A 48 0.95 12.98 7.80
N GLY A 49 0.79 11.65 7.85
CA GLY A 49 -0.51 10.97 7.86
C GLY A 49 -0.87 10.24 6.58
N ILE A 50 0.05 10.09 5.64
CA ILE A 50 -0.17 9.25 4.45
C ILE A 50 -0.20 7.78 4.87
N ILE A 51 -1.22 7.06 4.40
CA ILE A 51 -1.40 5.63 4.66
C ILE A 51 -0.68 4.84 3.57
N PRO A 52 0.26 3.93 3.94
CA PRO A 52 0.92 3.07 2.96
C PRO A 52 -0.02 1.96 2.51
N GLY A 53 -0.36 1.91 1.23
CA GLY A 53 -1.28 0.92 0.67
C GLY A 53 -0.66 -0.46 0.44
N ARG A 54 0.60 -0.66 0.80
CA ARG A 54 1.32 -1.93 0.63
C ARG A 54 1.27 -2.42 -0.81
N ASN A 55 0.74 -3.64 -1.04
CA ASN A 55 0.63 -4.23 -2.37
C ASN A 55 -0.74 -4.00 -3.03
N LEU A 56 -1.60 -3.16 -2.47
CA LEU A 56 -2.86 -2.81 -3.11
C LEU A 56 -2.63 -2.23 -4.51
N LEU A 57 -3.31 -2.79 -5.49
CA LEU A 57 -3.36 -2.19 -6.82
C LEU A 57 -4.14 -0.87 -6.76
N PRO A 58 -3.79 0.15 -7.56
CA PRO A 58 -4.44 1.45 -7.53
C PRO A 58 -5.97 1.37 -7.70
N GLU A 59 -6.45 0.50 -8.58
CA GLU A 59 -7.88 0.30 -8.84
C GLU A 59 -8.61 -0.28 -7.63
N VAL A 60 -8.01 -1.27 -7.00
CA VAL A 60 -8.54 -1.90 -5.78
C VAL A 60 -8.49 -0.93 -4.60
N ALA A 61 -7.40 -0.18 -4.47
CA ALA A 61 -7.25 0.84 -3.45
C ALA A 61 -8.32 1.93 -3.57
N TYR A 62 -8.63 2.36 -4.79
CA TYR A 62 -9.69 3.34 -5.05
C TYR A 62 -11.05 2.85 -4.56
N VAL A 63 -11.44 1.64 -4.93
CA VAL A 63 -12.72 1.03 -4.52
C VAL A 63 -12.76 0.81 -3.01
N LYS A 64 -11.69 0.27 -2.43
CA LYS A 64 -11.59 0.02 -0.99
C LYS A 64 -11.67 1.31 -0.18
N LEU A 65 -10.96 2.35 -0.61
CA LEU A 65 -11.01 3.66 0.05
C LEU A 65 -12.43 4.24 0.05
N GLY A 66 -13.11 4.18 -1.08
CA GLY A 66 -14.50 4.63 -1.18
C GLY A 66 -15.43 3.85 -0.24
N TRP A 67 -15.28 2.53 -0.17
CA TRP A 67 -16.05 1.69 0.75
C TRP A 67 -15.75 2.02 2.22
N VAL A 68 -14.48 2.16 2.59
CA VAL A 68 -14.08 2.50 3.97
C VAL A 68 -14.62 3.86 4.39
N LEU A 69 -14.53 4.87 3.53
CA LEU A 69 -15.05 6.22 3.82
C LEU A 69 -16.58 6.23 3.97
N GLY A 70 -17.28 5.27 3.38
CA GLY A 70 -18.70 5.06 3.59
C GLY A 70 -19.03 4.39 4.93
N GLN A 71 -18.07 3.75 5.60
CA GLN A 71 -18.27 3.04 6.87
C GLN A 71 -18.01 3.92 8.09
N THR A 72 -17.04 4.81 8.02
CA THR A 72 -16.58 5.59 9.16
C THR A 72 -15.97 6.92 8.75
N ASN A 73 -16.03 7.90 9.66
CA ASN A 73 -15.35 9.19 9.55
C ASN A 73 -14.14 9.29 10.50
N ASN A 74 -13.91 8.28 11.33
CA ASN A 74 -12.81 8.27 12.28
C ASN A 74 -11.49 7.94 11.57
N PRO A 75 -10.46 8.82 11.62
CA PRO A 75 -9.18 8.60 10.94
C PRO A 75 -8.48 7.30 11.32
N GLU A 76 -8.51 6.90 12.58
CA GLU A 76 -7.90 5.66 13.06
C GLU A 76 -8.62 4.43 12.51
N GLU A 77 -9.95 4.44 12.51
CA GLU A 77 -10.75 3.36 11.93
C GLU A 77 -10.56 3.27 10.41
N ILE A 78 -10.47 4.41 9.73
CA ILE A 78 -10.18 4.46 8.29
C ILE A 78 -8.86 3.75 7.99
N LYS A 79 -7.80 4.10 8.71
CA LYS A 79 -6.49 3.48 8.57
C LYS A 79 -6.54 1.98 8.85
N ASP A 80 -7.17 1.57 9.94
CA ASP A 80 -7.26 0.17 10.33
C ASP A 80 -8.02 -0.66 9.28
N LEU A 81 -9.14 -0.16 8.77
CA LEU A 81 -9.91 -0.85 7.73
C LEU A 81 -9.16 -0.91 6.39
N LEU A 82 -8.45 0.15 6.02
CA LEU A 82 -7.65 0.17 4.78
C LEU A 82 -6.52 -0.86 4.82
N LEU A 83 -5.91 -1.06 5.98
CA LEU A 83 -4.80 -1.99 6.18
C LEU A 83 -5.24 -3.40 6.58
N GLN A 84 -6.53 -3.64 6.73
CA GLN A 84 -7.10 -4.96 6.97
C GLN A 84 -7.30 -5.71 5.64
N ASN A 85 -6.88 -6.97 5.60
CA ASN A 85 -7.18 -7.85 4.48
C ASN A 85 -8.63 -8.36 4.59
N ILE A 86 -9.52 -7.90 3.71
CA ILE A 86 -10.96 -8.20 3.77
C ILE A 86 -11.33 -9.33 2.82
N THR A 87 -10.85 -9.28 1.58
CA THR A 87 -11.20 -10.22 0.51
C THR A 87 -9.99 -10.87 -0.16
N GLY A 88 -8.81 -10.80 0.44
CA GLY A 88 -7.56 -11.26 -0.16
C GLY A 88 -6.84 -10.21 -1.00
N GLU A 89 -7.27 -8.95 -0.92
CA GLU A 89 -6.71 -7.84 -1.71
C GLU A 89 -5.40 -7.29 -1.16
N LEU A 90 -5.09 -7.58 0.10
CA LEU A 90 -3.93 -7.05 0.80
C LEU A 90 -3.10 -8.18 1.41
N LEU A 91 -1.81 -8.17 1.16
CA LEU A 91 -0.86 -9.10 1.78
C LEU A 91 -0.05 -8.39 2.87
N GLU A 92 0.24 -9.09 3.95
CA GLU A 92 1.18 -8.59 4.98
C GLU A 92 2.60 -8.55 4.44
N ARG A 93 2.94 -9.50 3.61
CA ARG A 93 4.24 -9.65 2.97
C ARG A 93 4.07 -10.20 1.56
N GLU A 94 4.74 -9.59 0.60
CA GLU A 94 4.78 -10.15 -0.74
C GLU A 94 5.72 -11.34 -0.79
N ILE A 95 5.22 -12.44 -1.34
CA ILE A 95 6.04 -13.62 -1.60
C ILE A 95 6.60 -13.45 -3.01
N PRO A 96 7.93 -13.44 -3.19
CA PRO A 96 8.54 -13.32 -4.51
C PRO A 96 8.30 -14.60 -5.30
N ILE A 97 7.13 -14.71 -5.90
CA ILE A 97 6.72 -15.89 -6.66
C ILE A 97 7.51 -15.99 -7.97
N ALA A 98 7.89 -14.86 -8.58
CA ALA A 98 8.46 -14.84 -9.93
C ALA A 98 9.94 -15.15 -10.03
N PHE A 99 10.72 -15.11 -8.94
CA PHE A 99 12.18 -15.14 -9.00
C PHE A 99 12.84 -16.31 -8.25
N ASN A 100 12.09 -17.09 -7.49
CA ASN A 100 12.63 -18.16 -6.65
C ASN A 100 12.16 -19.56 -7.06
N TYR A 101 11.48 -19.70 -8.17
CA TYR A 101 11.23 -21.04 -8.68
C TYR A 101 12.47 -21.54 -9.42
N ASN A 102 13.23 -22.35 -8.77
CA ASN A 102 14.08 -23.29 -9.45
C ASN A 102 13.14 -24.22 -10.25
N ILE A 103 13.07 -24.02 -11.56
CA ILE A 103 12.22 -24.80 -12.46
C ILE A 103 12.47 -26.29 -12.27
N ASP A 104 13.71 -26.67 -11.94
CA ASP A 104 14.09 -28.04 -11.67
C ASP A 104 13.43 -28.61 -10.40
N GLU A 105 13.21 -27.80 -9.39
CA GLU A 105 12.48 -28.21 -8.19
C GLU A 105 10.98 -28.35 -8.44
N LEU A 106 10.40 -27.44 -9.22
CA LEU A 106 9.00 -27.54 -9.64
C LEU A 106 8.75 -28.77 -10.50
N LEU A 107 9.65 -29.07 -11.42
CA LEU A 107 9.56 -30.27 -12.26
C LEU A 107 9.71 -31.54 -11.43
N LYS A 108 10.51 -31.54 -10.37
CA LYS A 108 10.62 -32.67 -9.42
C LYS A 108 9.37 -32.86 -8.58
N GLN A 109 8.71 -31.77 -8.16
CA GLN A 109 7.45 -31.84 -7.40
C GLN A 109 6.26 -32.32 -8.23
N ASN A 110 6.27 -32.07 -9.55
CA ASN A 110 5.24 -32.50 -10.48
C ASN A 110 5.50 -33.88 -11.12
N LYS A 111 6.51 -34.58 -10.70
CA LYS A 111 6.83 -35.95 -11.14
C LYS A 111 6.21 -37.04 -10.24
N LEU A 112 5.08 -36.73 -9.70
CA LEU A 112 4.30 -37.74 -9.00
C LEU A 112 3.36 -38.49 -9.94
#